data_00aacd56e486a242a984457b7d08599b
#
_entry.id   00aacd56e486a242a984457b7d08599b
#
_cell.length_a   1.000
_cell.length_b   1.000
_cell.length_c   1.000
_cell.angle_alpha   90.00
_cell.angle_beta   90.00
_cell.angle_gamma   90.00
#
_symmetry.space_group_name_H-M   'P 1'
#
loop_
_entity.id
_entity.type
_entity.pdbx_description
1 polymer ?
#
loop_
_entity_poly.entity_id
_entity_poly.type
_entity_poly.pdbx_seq_one_letter_code
_entity_poly.pdbx_strand_id
1 'polypeptide(L)'
;MREFNALRCYPQPKEPRYVGPNIRTIKNRIAASYRDERYYDGDRNDGYGGFKYDGRWKKIVESMCKDYGLTEDSALLQVGCEKGFLLHDFNERFPSMKIRGTEISDYAIANSMPSVKPVITKCDFTELPFEDKEFDIVIAIGVVYTLTLRDAILCLKEIQRVGKGKSFVTLGAYRDERGARLFKYWTLLGATILHVDEWIEVLKEVGYTGDYNFTSAEYLNLAEITG
;
A
#
# COMPACT_ATOMS: atom_id res chain seq x y z
N MET A 1 7.45 -3.25 -17.09
CA MET A 1 7.36 -2.53 -15.79
C MET A 1 7.82 -1.09 -15.95
N ARG A 2 7.24 -0.15 -15.22
CA ARG A 2 7.53 1.29 -15.33
C ARG A 2 7.50 1.92 -13.95
N GLU A 3 8.54 2.72 -13.60
CA GLU A 3 8.48 3.58 -12.42
C GLU A 3 7.49 4.72 -12.70
N PHE A 4 6.40 4.75 -11.96
CA PHE A 4 5.31 5.70 -12.16
C PHE A 4 4.56 5.97 -10.87
N ASN A 5 4.42 7.23 -10.50
CA ASN A 5 3.71 7.62 -9.28
C ASN A 5 2.21 7.80 -9.55
N ALA A 6 1.44 6.72 -9.46
CA ALA A 6 -0.02 6.80 -9.54
C ALA A 6 -0.66 7.53 -8.34
N LEU A 7 0.12 7.75 -7.26
CA LEU A 7 -0.32 8.48 -6.06
C LEU A 7 0.12 9.96 -6.07
N ARG A 8 0.51 10.53 -7.22
CA ARG A 8 0.99 11.92 -7.32
C ARG A 8 0.00 12.97 -6.80
N CYS A 9 -1.29 12.65 -6.80
CA CYS A 9 -2.35 13.50 -6.25
C CYS A 9 -2.59 13.30 -4.75
N TYR A 10 -1.86 12.37 -4.09
CA TYR A 10 -1.98 12.16 -2.65
C TYR A 10 -1.39 13.37 -1.91
N PRO A 11 -2.12 13.92 -0.91
CA PRO A 11 -1.63 15.07 -0.16
C PRO A 11 -0.26 14.80 0.48
N GLN A 12 0.74 15.59 0.11
CA GLN A 12 2.07 15.53 0.69
C GLN A 12 2.15 16.41 1.94
N PRO A 13 2.93 16.01 2.98
CA PRO A 13 3.14 16.84 4.15
C PRO A 13 3.90 18.10 3.74
N LYS A 14 3.41 19.26 4.18
CA LYS A 14 4.06 20.55 3.94
C LYS A 14 5.38 20.67 4.72
N GLU A 15 5.37 20.14 5.96
CA GLU A 15 6.52 20.17 6.84
C GLU A 15 7.22 18.79 6.87
N PRO A 16 8.52 18.75 7.11
CA PRO A 16 9.25 17.49 7.29
C PRO A 16 8.66 16.65 8.42
N ARG A 17 8.68 15.33 8.21
CA ARG A 17 8.37 14.37 9.27
C ARG A 17 9.65 14.01 9.99
N TYR A 18 9.81 14.51 11.20
CA TYR A 18 10.99 14.23 12.01
C TYR A 18 10.96 12.82 12.55
N VAL A 19 12.06 12.10 12.36
CA VAL A 19 12.25 10.70 12.78
C VAL A 19 13.59 10.55 13.52
N GLY A 20 13.65 9.54 14.37
CA GLY A 20 14.87 9.26 15.16
C GLY A 20 14.74 7.95 15.93
N PRO A 21 15.85 7.48 16.57
CA PRO A 21 15.93 6.14 17.17
C PRO A 21 14.94 5.91 18.32
N ASN A 22 14.51 6.98 19.01
CA ASN A 22 13.66 6.89 20.21
C ASN A 22 12.21 7.29 19.98
N ILE A 23 11.79 7.59 18.72
CA ILE A 23 10.42 8.01 18.41
C ILE A 23 9.51 6.83 18.22
N ARG A 24 9.87 5.90 17.33
CA ARG A 24 9.16 4.64 17.10
C ARG A 24 10.01 3.49 17.61
N THR A 25 9.80 3.12 18.85
CA THR A 25 10.55 2.09 19.55
C THR A 25 10.08 0.68 19.14
N ILE A 26 10.77 -0.35 19.63
CA ILE A 26 10.35 -1.73 19.45
C ILE A 26 8.93 -2.00 20.01
N LYS A 27 8.54 -1.31 21.10
CA LYS A 27 7.18 -1.42 21.67
C LYS A 27 6.11 -0.96 20.66
N ASN A 28 6.36 0.16 19.98
CA ASN A 28 5.46 0.68 18.95
C ASN A 28 5.36 -0.29 17.75
N ARG A 29 6.50 -0.90 17.35
CA ARG A 29 6.50 -1.91 16.28
C ARG A 29 5.75 -3.17 16.67
N ILE A 30 5.88 -3.62 17.91
CA ILE A 30 5.10 -4.76 18.45
C ILE A 30 3.61 -4.40 18.42
N ALA A 31 3.20 -3.23 18.91
CA ALA A 31 1.81 -2.79 18.86
C ALA A 31 1.28 -2.76 17.41
N ALA A 32 2.03 -2.16 16.48
CA ALA A 32 1.67 -2.08 15.07
C ALA A 32 1.52 -3.47 14.40
N SER A 33 2.34 -4.45 14.81
CA SER A 33 2.36 -5.79 14.19
C SER A 33 1.05 -6.57 14.35
N TYR A 34 0.26 -6.25 15.36
CA TYR A 34 -1.06 -6.85 15.55
C TYR A 34 -2.11 -6.35 14.55
N ARG A 35 -1.87 -5.19 13.89
CA ARG A 35 -2.81 -4.57 12.95
C ARG A 35 -4.23 -4.46 13.51
N ASP A 36 -4.33 -4.19 14.81
CA ASP A 36 -5.58 -3.99 15.57
C ASP A 36 -5.91 -2.50 15.75
N GLU A 37 -6.81 -2.16 16.68
CA GLU A 37 -7.20 -0.80 17.01
C GLU A 37 -6.00 0.10 17.29
N ARG A 38 -4.95 -0.40 17.97
CA ARG A 38 -3.74 0.37 18.29
C ARG A 38 -3.06 0.91 17.05
N TYR A 39 -2.99 0.08 15.99
CA TYR A 39 -2.37 0.47 14.72
C TYR A 39 -3.22 1.47 13.95
N TYR A 40 -4.52 1.26 13.86
CA TYR A 40 -5.39 2.11 13.04
C TYR A 40 -5.84 3.38 13.75
N ASP A 41 -6.40 3.25 14.94
CA ASP A 41 -7.10 4.34 15.65
C ASP A 41 -6.48 4.71 16.99
N GLY A 42 -5.40 4.02 17.41
CA GLY A 42 -4.66 4.26 18.63
C GLY A 42 -3.66 5.42 18.54
N ASP A 43 -2.57 5.34 19.31
CA ASP A 43 -1.52 6.37 19.33
C ASP A 43 -0.80 6.50 17.98
N ARG A 44 -0.42 7.73 17.62
CA ARG A 44 0.29 8.03 16.37
C ARG A 44 1.65 7.33 16.25
N ASN A 45 2.29 7.01 17.37
CA ASN A 45 3.55 6.27 17.36
C ASN A 45 3.36 4.77 17.09
N ASP A 46 2.17 4.23 17.36
CA ASP A 46 1.83 2.82 17.09
C ASP A 46 1.27 2.60 15.67
N GLY A 47 0.89 3.66 14.98
CA GLY A 47 0.29 3.52 13.66
C GLY A 47 -0.18 4.82 13.01
N TYR A 48 -1.42 4.82 12.55
CA TYR A 48 -2.03 5.95 11.85
C TYR A 48 -2.44 7.11 12.79
N GLY A 49 -2.73 6.83 14.07
CA GLY A 49 -3.21 7.85 15.00
C GLY A 49 -4.63 8.34 14.67
N GLY A 50 -5.49 7.42 14.23
CA GLY A 50 -6.83 7.69 13.75
C GLY A 50 -6.92 7.60 12.23
N PHE A 51 -7.25 6.39 11.74
CA PHE A 51 -7.41 6.13 10.30
C PHE A 51 -8.86 6.35 9.89
N LYS A 52 -9.19 7.61 9.57
CA LYS A 52 -10.54 8.06 9.23
C LYS A 52 -10.64 8.48 7.79
N TYR A 53 -11.80 8.23 7.19
CA TYR A 53 -12.11 8.70 5.83
C TYR A 53 -12.25 10.22 5.80
N ASP A 54 -11.59 10.86 4.84
CA ASP A 54 -11.61 12.31 4.64
C ASP A 54 -11.70 12.72 3.15
N GLY A 55 -11.98 11.75 2.27
CA GLY A 55 -12.15 12.00 0.83
C GLY A 55 -10.86 12.25 0.05
N ARG A 56 -9.68 12.06 0.67
CA ARG A 56 -8.38 12.32 0.02
C ARG A 56 -8.09 11.43 -1.19
N TRP A 57 -8.75 10.29 -1.30
CA TRP A 57 -8.56 9.35 -2.39
C TRP A 57 -9.31 9.73 -3.68
N LYS A 58 -10.31 10.61 -3.62
CA LYS A 58 -11.13 11.01 -4.79
C LYS A 58 -10.28 11.49 -5.97
N LYS A 59 -9.33 12.39 -5.73
CA LYS A 59 -8.42 12.89 -6.79
C LYS A 59 -7.49 11.80 -7.33
N ILE A 60 -7.13 10.82 -6.49
CA ILE A 60 -6.29 9.68 -6.90
C ILE A 60 -7.10 8.77 -7.80
N VAL A 61 -8.34 8.46 -7.44
CA VAL A 61 -9.27 7.68 -8.27
C VAL A 61 -9.44 8.33 -9.64
N GLU A 62 -9.72 9.64 -9.70
CA GLU A 62 -9.82 10.39 -10.96
C GLU A 62 -8.56 10.27 -11.82
N SER A 63 -7.38 10.38 -11.18
CA SER A 63 -6.09 10.27 -11.84
C SER A 63 -5.86 8.83 -12.35
N MET A 64 -6.09 7.81 -11.51
CA MET A 64 -5.93 6.41 -11.88
C MET A 64 -6.89 6.01 -13.01
N CYS A 65 -8.13 6.50 -12.99
CA CYS A 65 -9.07 6.23 -14.10
C CYS A 65 -8.53 6.72 -15.44
N LYS A 66 -7.91 7.90 -15.47
CA LYS A 66 -7.27 8.45 -16.70
C LYS A 66 -6.02 7.67 -17.08
N ASP A 67 -5.13 7.40 -16.12
CA ASP A 67 -3.83 6.77 -16.37
C ASP A 67 -3.97 5.33 -16.87
N TYR A 68 -4.94 4.60 -16.34
CA TYR A 68 -5.16 3.19 -16.66
C TYR A 68 -6.36 2.94 -17.58
N GLY A 69 -7.08 4.00 -17.98
CA GLY A 69 -8.25 3.87 -18.84
C GLY A 69 -9.37 3.06 -18.20
N LEU A 70 -9.63 3.29 -16.90
CA LEU A 70 -10.65 2.55 -16.16
C LEU A 70 -12.05 3.14 -16.41
N THR A 71 -13.01 2.26 -16.55
CA THR A 71 -14.42 2.55 -16.76
C THR A 71 -15.28 1.75 -15.78
N GLU A 72 -16.58 1.92 -15.81
CA GLU A 72 -17.53 1.13 -14.99
C GLU A 72 -17.53 -0.37 -15.33
N ASP A 73 -17.09 -0.75 -16.54
CA ASP A 73 -16.96 -2.15 -16.97
C ASP A 73 -15.65 -2.81 -16.50
N SER A 74 -14.73 -2.03 -15.91
CA SER A 74 -13.45 -2.57 -15.46
C SER A 74 -13.61 -3.38 -14.17
N ALA A 75 -12.74 -4.38 -14.00
CA ALA A 75 -12.60 -5.13 -12.76
C ALA A 75 -11.35 -4.66 -12.00
N LEU A 76 -11.50 -4.28 -10.73
CA LEU A 76 -10.44 -3.76 -9.87
C LEU A 76 -10.25 -4.62 -8.62
N LEU A 77 -8.99 -4.92 -8.29
CA LEU A 77 -8.60 -5.51 -7.01
C LEU A 77 -7.66 -4.56 -6.27
N GLN A 78 -7.95 -4.31 -4.99
CA GLN A 78 -6.98 -3.71 -4.05
C GLN A 78 -6.50 -4.77 -3.06
N VAL A 79 -5.21 -5.10 -3.10
CA VAL A 79 -4.53 -5.97 -2.14
C VAL A 79 -4.10 -5.12 -0.94
N GLY A 80 -4.50 -5.53 0.28
CA GLY A 80 -4.28 -4.76 1.49
C GLY A 80 -5.11 -3.46 1.50
N CYS A 81 -6.43 -3.61 1.42
CA CYS A 81 -7.33 -2.47 1.27
C CYS A 81 -7.63 -1.71 2.57
N GLU A 82 -7.13 -2.21 3.72
CA GLU A 82 -7.34 -1.61 5.04
C GLU A 82 -8.84 -1.37 5.32
N LYS A 83 -9.25 -0.15 5.70
CA LYS A 83 -10.65 0.21 5.90
C LYS A 83 -11.41 0.51 4.58
N GLY A 84 -10.81 0.24 3.42
CA GLY A 84 -11.45 0.31 2.12
C GLY A 84 -11.70 1.72 1.58
N PHE A 85 -10.97 2.74 2.01
CA PHE A 85 -11.22 4.13 1.62
C PHE A 85 -11.01 4.38 0.11
N LEU A 86 -9.97 3.80 -0.49
CA LEU A 86 -9.74 3.89 -1.93
C LEU A 86 -10.83 3.15 -2.71
N LEU A 87 -11.21 1.94 -2.26
CA LEU A 87 -12.29 1.16 -2.87
C LEU A 87 -13.63 1.91 -2.79
N HIS A 88 -13.89 2.58 -1.64
CA HIS A 88 -15.08 3.40 -1.48
C HIS A 88 -15.16 4.50 -2.53
N ASP A 89 -14.07 5.24 -2.76
CA ASP A 89 -14.04 6.32 -3.74
C ASP A 89 -14.14 5.78 -5.20
N PHE A 90 -13.64 4.57 -5.49
CA PHE A 90 -13.92 3.89 -6.75
C PHE A 90 -15.40 3.50 -6.89
N ASN A 91 -16.01 2.97 -5.82
CA ASN A 91 -17.44 2.63 -5.82
C ASN A 91 -18.34 3.86 -5.98
N GLU A 92 -17.98 4.98 -5.36
CA GLU A 92 -18.69 6.26 -5.54
C GLU A 92 -18.56 6.77 -6.98
N ARG A 93 -17.42 6.58 -7.61
CA ARG A 93 -17.15 7.02 -8.98
C ARG A 93 -17.83 6.15 -10.03
N PHE A 94 -17.86 4.83 -9.81
CA PHE A 94 -18.42 3.81 -10.69
C PHE A 94 -19.19 2.76 -9.90
N PRO A 95 -20.48 3.00 -9.57
CA PRO A 95 -21.26 2.10 -8.72
C PRO A 95 -21.46 0.68 -9.28
N SER A 96 -21.35 0.50 -10.61
CA SER A 96 -21.48 -0.80 -11.29
C SER A 96 -20.12 -1.52 -11.51
N MET A 97 -19.00 -0.84 -11.22
CA MET A 97 -17.67 -1.42 -11.39
C MET A 97 -17.46 -2.66 -10.50
N LYS A 98 -16.89 -3.74 -11.08
CA LYS A 98 -16.50 -4.91 -10.30
C LYS A 98 -15.29 -4.57 -9.43
N ILE A 99 -15.51 -4.25 -8.16
CA ILE A 99 -14.43 -3.99 -7.20
C ILE A 99 -14.30 -5.15 -6.21
N ARG A 100 -13.05 -5.46 -5.81
CA ARG A 100 -12.71 -6.39 -4.74
C ARG A 100 -11.59 -5.84 -3.90
N GLY A 101 -11.57 -6.20 -2.63
CA GLY A 101 -10.49 -5.91 -1.70
C GLY A 101 -10.02 -7.18 -0.98
N THR A 102 -8.75 -7.24 -0.64
CA THR A 102 -8.24 -8.22 0.31
C THR A 102 -7.57 -7.50 1.49
N GLU A 103 -7.72 -8.09 2.67
CA GLU A 103 -7.15 -7.54 3.91
C GLU A 103 -6.86 -8.68 4.90
N ILE A 104 -5.81 -8.53 5.72
CA ILE A 104 -5.45 -9.51 6.76
C ILE A 104 -5.97 -9.12 8.15
N SER A 105 -6.23 -7.84 8.38
CA SER A 105 -6.64 -7.28 9.66
C SER A 105 -8.15 -7.44 9.89
N ASP A 106 -8.52 -8.22 10.91
CA ASP A 106 -9.92 -8.31 11.34
C ASP A 106 -10.48 -6.94 11.77
N TYR A 107 -9.65 -6.12 12.43
CA TYR A 107 -10.07 -4.79 12.87
C TYR A 107 -10.36 -3.87 11.67
N ALA A 108 -9.49 -3.85 10.66
CA ALA A 108 -9.71 -3.04 9.47
C ALA A 108 -10.96 -3.47 8.70
N ILE A 109 -11.16 -4.78 8.53
CA ILE A 109 -12.36 -5.34 7.88
C ILE A 109 -13.63 -4.97 8.67
N ALA A 110 -13.62 -5.16 10.00
CA ALA A 110 -14.76 -4.84 10.85
C ALA A 110 -15.14 -3.35 10.79
N ASN A 111 -14.15 -2.47 10.67
CA ASN A 111 -14.29 -1.01 10.63
C ASN A 111 -14.15 -0.40 9.21
N SER A 112 -14.33 -1.22 8.17
CA SER A 112 -14.27 -0.76 6.79
C SER A 112 -15.51 0.05 6.40
N MET A 113 -15.36 0.84 5.32
CA MET A 113 -16.48 1.61 4.76
C MET A 113 -17.66 0.69 4.43
N PRO A 114 -18.89 0.99 4.89
CA PRO A 114 -20.05 0.13 4.69
C PRO A 114 -20.32 -0.22 3.23
N SER A 115 -20.07 0.70 2.32
CA SER A 115 -20.26 0.53 0.87
C SER A 115 -19.39 -0.56 0.24
N VAL A 116 -18.23 -0.87 0.83
CA VAL A 116 -17.29 -1.84 0.28
C VAL A 116 -17.01 -3.02 1.20
N LYS A 117 -17.52 -3.01 2.43
CA LYS A 117 -17.36 -4.10 3.38
C LYS A 117 -17.75 -5.47 2.81
N PRO A 118 -18.86 -5.61 2.04
CA PRO A 118 -19.26 -6.91 1.47
C PRO A 118 -18.31 -7.46 0.39
N VAL A 119 -17.43 -6.62 -0.17
CA VAL A 119 -16.50 -7.00 -1.25
C VAL A 119 -15.06 -7.17 -0.77
N ILE A 120 -14.82 -7.08 0.55
CA ILE A 120 -13.51 -7.32 1.16
C ILE A 120 -13.43 -8.77 1.63
N THR A 121 -12.41 -9.47 1.16
CA THR A 121 -12.10 -10.86 1.54
C THR A 121 -10.88 -10.88 2.47
N LYS A 122 -10.98 -11.57 3.60
CA LYS A 122 -9.82 -11.86 4.45
C LYS A 122 -8.99 -12.96 3.82
N CYS A 123 -7.73 -12.68 3.48
CA CYS A 123 -6.81 -13.70 3.00
C CYS A 123 -5.35 -13.28 3.21
N ASP A 124 -4.44 -14.23 3.08
CA ASP A 124 -3.00 -13.96 2.94
C ASP A 124 -2.73 -13.35 1.56
N PHE A 125 -1.79 -12.41 1.49
CA PHE A 125 -1.44 -11.75 0.23
C PHE A 125 -0.52 -12.59 -0.65
N THR A 126 -0.04 -13.72 -0.15
CA THR A 126 0.78 -14.69 -0.89
C THR A 126 -0.05 -15.76 -1.61
N GLU A 127 -1.38 -15.79 -1.38
CA GLU A 127 -2.32 -16.71 -2.01
C GLU A 127 -3.68 -16.00 -2.16
N LEU A 128 -3.88 -15.32 -3.28
CA LEU A 128 -5.10 -14.57 -3.53
C LEU A 128 -6.23 -15.49 -4.03
N PRO A 129 -7.43 -15.45 -3.42
CA PRO A 129 -8.54 -16.35 -3.75
C PRO A 129 -9.31 -15.91 -5.01
N PHE A 130 -8.58 -15.67 -6.12
CA PHE A 130 -9.11 -15.20 -7.38
C PHE A 130 -8.51 -15.97 -8.55
N GLU A 131 -9.25 -16.00 -9.67
CA GLU A 131 -8.81 -16.65 -10.90
C GLU A 131 -7.67 -15.88 -11.60
N ASP A 132 -6.94 -16.59 -12.45
CA ASP A 132 -5.93 -15.96 -13.29
C ASP A 132 -6.55 -14.91 -14.22
N LYS A 133 -5.89 -13.75 -14.32
CA LYS A 133 -6.33 -12.65 -15.21
C LYS A 133 -7.78 -12.20 -14.97
N GLU A 134 -8.22 -12.21 -13.74
CA GLU A 134 -9.57 -11.79 -13.36
C GLU A 134 -9.76 -10.26 -13.39
N PHE A 135 -8.70 -9.50 -13.06
CA PHE A 135 -8.80 -8.05 -12.85
C PHE A 135 -8.09 -7.24 -13.94
N ASP A 136 -8.74 -6.15 -14.38
CA ASP A 136 -8.17 -5.21 -15.33
C ASP A 136 -7.08 -4.35 -14.70
N ILE A 137 -7.16 -4.13 -13.40
CA ILE A 137 -6.11 -3.48 -12.59
C ILE A 137 -6.01 -4.13 -11.20
N VAL A 138 -4.78 -4.31 -10.72
CA VAL A 138 -4.47 -4.73 -9.34
C VAL A 138 -3.63 -3.66 -8.65
N ILE A 139 -4.05 -3.20 -7.48
CA ILE A 139 -3.40 -2.12 -6.71
C ILE A 139 -2.94 -2.67 -5.37
N ALA A 140 -1.67 -2.45 -5.00
CA ALA A 140 -1.13 -2.78 -3.67
C ALA A 140 -0.29 -1.61 -3.13
N ILE A 141 -0.89 -0.84 -2.22
CA ILE A 141 -0.27 0.35 -1.62
C ILE A 141 0.14 0.06 -0.19
N GLY A 142 1.44 0.17 0.10
CA GLY A 142 1.95 -0.06 1.46
C GLY A 142 1.94 -1.52 1.92
N VAL A 143 1.83 -2.48 1.00
CA VAL A 143 1.73 -3.92 1.31
C VAL A 143 3.05 -4.65 1.13
N VAL A 144 3.57 -4.66 -0.09
CA VAL A 144 4.68 -5.55 -0.52
C VAL A 144 5.89 -5.46 0.41
N TYR A 145 6.32 -4.27 0.76
CA TYR A 145 7.50 -4.09 1.61
C TYR A 145 7.25 -4.37 3.11
N THR A 146 6.00 -4.62 3.52
CA THR A 146 5.70 -5.06 4.90
C THR A 146 5.81 -6.58 5.08
N LEU A 147 5.98 -7.31 4.00
CA LEU A 147 6.16 -8.75 3.95
C LEU A 147 7.65 -9.11 4.02
N THR A 148 7.98 -10.36 4.40
CA THR A 148 9.35 -10.86 4.22
C THR A 148 9.71 -10.86 2.73
N LEU A 149 10.98 -10.89 2.36
CA LEU A 149 11.38 -10.91 0.94
C LEU A 149 10.74 -12.08 0.18
N ARG A 150 10.68 -13.26 0.79
CA ARG A 150 10.02 -14.43 0.21
C ARG A 150 8.55 -14.16 -0.06
N ASP A 151 7.83 -13.62 0.94
CA ASP A 151 6.39 -13.39 0.83
C ASP A 151 6.09 -12.19 -0.08
N ALA A 152 6.97 -11.19 -0.14
CA ALA A 152 6.90 -10.10 -1.11
C ALA A 152 6.99 -10.60 -2.56
N ILE A 153 7.90 -11.54 -2.82
CA ILE A 153 8.02 -12.22 -4.12
C ILE A 153 6.74 -12.98 -4.46
N LEU A 154 6.20 -13.76 -3.52
CA LEU A 154 4.95 -14.50 -3.71
C LEU A 154 3.76 -13.55 -3.96
N CYS A 155 3.64 -12.49 -3.16
CA CYS A 155 2.60 -11.46 -3.34
C CYS A 155 2.68 -10.80 -4.72
N LEU A 156 3.87 -10.43 -5.19
CA LEU A 156 4.06 -9.86 -6.52
C LEU A 156 3.67 -10.85 -7.64
N LYS A 157 4.00 -12.15 -7.47
CA LYS A 157 3.56 -13.20 -8.42
C LYS A 157 2.04 -13.34 -8.44
N GLU A 158 1.39 -13.30 -7.29
CA GLU A 158 -0.07 -13.34 -7.20
C GLU A 158 -0.72 -12.11 -7.84
N ILE A 159 -0.20 -10.88 -7.57
CA ILE A 159 -0.65 -9.66 -8.23
C ILE A 159 -0.55 -9.79 -9.77
N GLN A 160 0.55 -10.36 -10.25
CA GLN A 160 0.76 -10.59 -11.68
C GLN A 160 -0.18 -11.68 -12.23
N ARG A 161 -0.44 -12.74 -11.45
CA ARG A 161 -1.32 -13.86 -11.86
C ARG A 161 -2.77 -13.41 -12.02
N VAL A 162 -3.32 -12.72 -11.01
CA VAL A 162 -4.74 -12.33 -11.01
C VAL A 162 -5.03 -11.12 -11.90
N GLY A 163 -3.99 -10.34 -12.27
CA GLY A 163 -4.11 -9.16 -13.13
C GLY A 163 -3.98 -9.49 -14.62
N LYS A 164 -4.70 -8.75 -15.46
CA LYS A 164 -4.59 -8.81 -16.94
C LYS A 164 -3.38 -8.04 -17.49
N GLY A 165 -2.44 -7.63 -16.62
CA GLY A 165 -1.20 -6.94 -16.98
C GLY A 165 -1.10 -5.49 -16.48
N LYS A 166 -2.18 -4.83 -16.10
CA LYS A 166 -2.10 -3.53 -15.42
C LYS A 166 -2.10 -3.75 -13.91
N SER A 167 -1.07 -3.24 -13.24
CA SER A 167 -1.01 -3.21 -11.78
C SER A 167 -0.19 -2.01 -11.30
N PHE A 168 -0.40 -1.64 -10.04
CA PHE A 168 0.37 -0.59 -9.37
C PHE A 168 0.74 -1.03 -7.96
N VAL A 169 2.03 -1.00 -7.65
CA VAL A 169 2.54 -1.35 -6.31
C VAL A 169 3.44 -0.25 -5.76
N THR A 170 3.46 -0.11 -4.43
CA THR A 170 4.45 0.73 -3.76
C THR A 170 5.46 -0.12 -3.00
N LEU A 171 6.74 0.25 -3.11
CA LEU A 171 7.88 -0.51 -2.58
C LEU A 171 8.68 0.36 -1.63
N GLY A 172 8.95 -0.13 -0.41
CA GLY A 172 9.78 0.56 0.56
C GLY A 172 11.25 0.50 0.13
N ALA A 173 11.85 1.63 -0.23
CA ALA A 173 13.17 1.67 -0.84
C ALA A 173 14.05 2.79 -0.31
N TYR A 174 15.36 2.64 -0.56
CA TYR A 174 16.36 3.67 -0.30
C TYR A 174 17.33 3.78 -1.47
N ARG A 175 18.03 4.92 -1.55
CA ARG A 175 19.09 5.18 -2.56
C ARG A 175 20.47 5.35 -1.91
N ASP A 176 20.50 5.63 -0.61
CA ASP A 176 21.74 5.82 0.16
C ASP A 176 21.52 5.40 1.63
N GLU A 177 22.61 5.38 2.38
CA GLU A 177 22.61 4.97 3.80
C GLU A 177 21.75 5.90 4.68
N ARG A 178 21.73 7.20 4.38
CA ARG A 178 20.89 8.15 5.12
C ARG A 178 19.42 7.85 4.90
N GLY A 179 19.00 7.64 3.64
CA GLY A 179 17.64 7.26 3.29
C GLY A 179 17.22 5.96 3.96
N ALA A 180 18.09 4.94 3.94
CA ALA A 180 17.87 3.66 4.63
C ALA A 180 17.62 3.85 6.13
N ARG A 181 18.48 4.64 6.81
CA ARG A 181 18.37 4.94 8.24
C ARG A 181 17.08 5.69 8.58
N LEU A 182 16.76 6.75 7.84
CA LEU A 182 15.53 7.53 8.06
C LEU A 182 14.28 6.69 7.85
N PHE A 183 14.23 5.89 6.78
CA PHE A 183 13.11 5.01 6.52
C PHE A 183 12.95 3.95 7.61
N LYS A 184 14.05 3.38 8.11
CA LYS A 184 14.04 2.44 9.23
C LYS A 184 13.51 3.07 10.53
N TYR A 185 13.78 4.35 10.78
CA TYR A 185 13.22 5.06 11.94
C TYR A 185 11.73 5.35 11.76
N TRP A 186 11.28 5.59 10.53
CA TRP A 186 9.89 5.91 10.24
C TRP A 186 8.97 4.69 10.22
N THR A 187 9.40 3.60 9.59
CA THR A 187 8.52 2.46 9.36
C THR A 187 8.22 1.66 10.63
N LEU A 188 6.96 1.26 10.80
CA LEU A 188 6.56 0.34 11.86
C LEU A 188 6.51 -1.11 11.39
N LEU A 189 6.04 -1.33 10.17
CA LEU A 189 5.76 -2.65 9.60
C LEU A 189 6.71 -3.05 8.47
N GLY A 190 7.57 -2.15 8.00
CA GLY A 190 8.49 -2.48 6.90
C GLY A 190 9.46 -3.60 7.28
N ALA A 191 9.34 -4.73 6.61
CA ALA A 191 10.19 -5.90 6.78
C ALA A 191 11.22 -6.03 5.64
N THR A 192 10.82 -5.75 4.40
CA THR A 192 11.68 -5.79 3.21
C THR A 192 11.87 -4.38 2.67
N ILE A 193 13.00 -3.76 3.02
CA ILE A 193 13.39 -2.42 2.58
C ILE A 193 14.72 -2.58 1.86
N LEU A 194 14.70 -2.42 0.53
CA LEU A 194 15.84 -2.70 -0.33
C LEU A 194 16.36 -1.41 -0.99
N HIS A 195 17.59 -1.47 -1.51
CA HIS A 195 18.05 -0.47 -2.46
C HIS A 195 17.18 -0.49 -3.72
N VAL A 196 17.01 0.65 -4.38
CA VAL A 196 16.16 0.74 -5.58
C VAL A 196 16.56 -0.27 -6.66
N ASP A 197 17.85 -0.50 -6.86
CA ASP A 197 18.34 -1.45 -7.85
C ASP A 197 18.01 -2.91 -7.48
N GLU A 198 18.06 -3.25 -6.18
CA GLU A 198 17.67 -4.59 -5.69
C GLU A 198 16.17 -4.84 -5.94
N TRP A 199 15.31 -3.83 -5.73
CA TRP A 199 13.90 -3.95 -6.09
C TRP A 199 13.70 -4.19 -7.58
N ILE A 200 14.50 -3.53 -8.45
CA ILE A 200 14.42 -3.76 -9.90
C ILE A 200 14.75 -5.22 -10.24
N GLU A 201 15.76 -5.81 -9.60
CA GLU A 201 16.08 -7.23 -9.80
C GLU A 201 14.95 -8.16 -9.28
N VAL A 202 14.35 -7.86 -8.11
CA VAL A 202 13.19 -8.61 -7.62
C VAL A 202 12.02 -8.54 -8.60
N LEU A 203 11.70 -7.34 -9.14
CA LEU A 203 10.62 -7.18 -10.11
C LEU A 203 10.88 -7.94 -11.41
N LYS A 204 12.14 -7.98 -11.88
CA LYS A 204 12.55 -8.79 -13.05
C LYS A 204 12.40 -10.28 -12.78
N GLU A 205 12.89 -10.76 -11.63
CA GLU A 205 12.83 -12.16 -11.22
C GLU A 205 11.40 -12.70 -11.18
N VAL A 206 10.44 -11.89 -10.69
CA VAL A 206 9.02 -12.28 -10.64
C VAL A 206 8.28 -12.10 -11.96
N GLY A 207 8.92 -11.51 -12.97
CA GLY A 207 8.28 -11.17 -14.24
C GLY A 207 7.20 -10.08 -14.11
N TYR A 208 7.38 -9.15 -13.17
CA TYR A 208 6.41 -8.07 -12.94
C TYR A 208 6.38 -7.10 -14.12
N THR A 209 5.20 -6.81 -14.65
CA THR A 209 5.02 -5.97 -15.86
C THR A 209 4.34 -4.64 -15.58
N GLY A 210 3.74 -4.48 -14.40
CA GLY A 210 2.98 -3.29 -14.00
C GLY A 210 3.81 -2.06 -13.68
N ASP A 211 3.16 -1.06 -13.14
CA ASP A 211 3.76 0.16 -12.63
C ASP A 211 4.13 0.01 -11.14
N TYR A 212 5.20 0.68 -10.74
CA TYR A 212 5.62 0.74 -9.34
C TYR A 212 6.09 2.14 -8.96
N ASN A 213 6.02 2.45 -7.67
CA ASN A 213 6.60 3.67 -7.11
C ASN A 213 7.36 3.36 -5.83
N PHE A 214 8.49 4.02 -5.64
CA PHE A 214 9.27 3.86 -4.41
C PHE A 214 8.75 4.77 -3.30
N THR A 215 8.39 4.16 -2.18
CA THR A 215 8.18 4.86 -0.91
C THR A 215 9.54 4.97 -0.24
N SER A 216 10.15 6.14 -0.27
CA SER A 216 11.49 6.43 0.26
C SER A 216 11.45 7.54 1.31
N ALA A 217 12.60 7.80 1.95
CA ALA A 217 12.73 8.90 2.90
C ALA A 217 12.41 10.26 2.25
N GLU A 218 12.86 10.47 1.00
CA GLU A 218 12.60 11.68 0.23
C GLU A 218 11.13 11.81 -0.12
N TYR A 219 10.53 10.73 -0.63
CA TYR A 219 9.10 10.69 -0.97
C TYR A 219 8.21 11.03 0.23
N LEU A 220 8.60 10.60 1.42
CA LEU A 220 7.87 10.83 2.66
C LEU A 220 8.22 12.15 3.35
N ASN A 221 9.17 12.93 2.80
CA ASN A 221 9.73 14.14 3.40
C ASN A 221 10.24 13.89 4.85
N LEU A 222 11.08 12.83 5.01
CA LEU A 222 11.64 12.47 6.31
C LEU A 222 12.88 13.30 6.63
N ALA A 223 12.97 13.80 7.86
CA ALA A 223 14.13 14.48 8.39
C ALA A 223 14.55 13.86 9.74
N GLU A 224 15.85 13.82 10.00
CA GLU A 224 16.37 13.36 11.28
C GLU A 224 16.21 14.45 12.34
N ILE A 225 15.80 14.05 13.56
CA ILE A 225 15.84 14.96 14.70
C ILE A 225 17.30 15.28 14.98
N THR A 226 17.66 16.55 14.83
CA THR A 226 18.93 17.05 15.36
C THR A 226 18.77 17.25 16.86
N GLY A 227 19.46 16.41 17.64
CA GLY A 227 19.54 16.51 19.11
C GLY A 227 20.21 17.78 19.56
#